data_00ea707be32d597537e880119cc05a71
#
_entry.id   00ea707be32d597537e880119cc05a71
#
_cell.length_a   1.000
_cell.length_b   1.000
_cell.length_c   1.000
_cell.angle_alpha   90.00
_cell.angle_beta   90.00
_cell.angle_gamma   90.00
#
_symmetry.space_group_name_H-M   'P 1'
#
loop_
_entity.id
_entity.type
_entity.pdbx_description
1 polymer ?
#
loop_
_entity_poly.entity_id
_entity_poly.type
_entity_poly.pdbx_seq_one_letter_code
_entity_poly.pdbx_strand_id
1 'polypeptide(L)'
;MTDTAPNHYSHSFVLNLDKLPTKKSDRIALHFLYPGLIFGTILILLGFYELFNGLSHSRTDFDFIPENEGDVIYQPFMNPTFFDLVIILVGAGIVLSLFLSYIRYKKIFFDGKKVQIIYRPAFGAKKVVKESIGNYEGVRFRIEFFQFGFMTKNKYIIELYHKNSQKTAPLYISTKGKNIRKIWEYYAQKLNLPAVVLTDEGMVRREVSDLDKSIKEMVEEGKTINSYNDREPLPPTIAFVRKRDKTVIKARKIFWDAYNIIAWFCLLLFGGVLLFASFNAEVVSSHFSREFILAFYVVGLFIIAASVIALFRKDKIVVKRDKIVIVHKFMLFSRKNNEIKKADIEAVEVTVNPATGRYYLSIISDNRTAIFGKKIPIEDLRWVKKFLINEVVNS
;
A
#
# COMPACT_ATOMS: atom_id res chain seq x y z
N MET A 1 -19.68 -4.86 8.54
CA MET A 1 -19.43 -5.96 7.59
C MET A 1 -18.24 -5.58 6.75
N THR A 2 -17.11 -6.18 7.02
CA THR A 2 -15.87 -5.94 6.27
C THR A 2 -16.03 -6.55 4.88
N ASP A 3 -15.95 -5.72 3.87
CA ASP A 3 -16.05 -6.04 2.46
C ASP A 3 -14.78 -6.78 2.02
N THR A 4 -14.71 -8.07 2.33
CA THR A 4 -13.51 -8.92 2.18
C THR A 4 -13.34 -9.55 0.81
N ALA A 5 -13.95 -8.98 -0.23
CA ALA A 5 -13.59 -9.41 -1.57
C ALA A 5 -12.19 -8.84 -1.91
N PRO A 6 -11.17 -9.67 -2.13
CA PRO A 6 -9.86 -9.21 -2.53
C PRO A 6 -9.96 -8.64 -3.95
N ASN A 7 -10.23 -7.35 -4.04
CA ASN A 7 -10.17 -6.63 -5.30
C ASN A 7 -8.70 -6.43 -5.67
N HIS A 8 -8.03 -7.48 -6.13
CA HIS A 8 -6.72 -7.37 -6.76
C HIS A 8 -6.88 -6.70 -8.11
N TYR A 9 -6.70 -5.39 -8.13
CA TYR A 9 -6.64 -4.63 -9.36
C TYR A 9 -5.19 -4.52 -9.86
N SER A 10 -5.02 -4.47 -11.16
CA SER A 10 -3.73 -4.18 -11.79
C SER A 10 -3.21 -2.79 -11.37
N HIS A 11 -1.96 -2.49 -11.72
CA HIS A 11 -1.37 -1.18 -11.43
C HIS A 11 -1.85 -0.09 -12.39
N SER A 12 -2.50 -0.46 -13.49
CA SER A 12 -2.99 0.45 -14.52
C SER A 12 -4.19 -0.15 -15.24
N PHE A 13 -5.32 0.55 -15.21
CA PHE A 13 -6.54 0.16 -15.90
C PHE A 13 -7.27 1.42 -16.36
N VAL A 14 -7.74 1.46 -17.60
CA VAL A 14 -8.54 2.55 -18.14
C VAL A 14 -9.63 1.95 -19.00
N LEU A 15 -10.89 2.20 -18.64
CA LEU A 15 -12.05 1.85 -19.44
C LEU A 15 -12.44 3.07 -20.28
N ASN A 16 -12.28 2.99 -21.59
CA ASN A 16 -12.62 4.11 -22.48
C ASN A 16 -14.13 4.12 -22.74
N LEU A 17 -14.82 5.17 -22.29
CA LEU A 17 -16.26 5.34 -22.49
C LEU A 17 -16.61 6.09 -23.80
N ASP A 18 -15.64 6.62 -24.51
CA ASP A 18 -15.91 7.33 -25.79
C ASP A 18 -16.13 6.36 -26.96
N LYS A 19 -15.68 5.10 -26.78
CA LYS A 19 -15.85 4.03 -27.78
C LYS A 19 -16.66 2.87 -27.19
N LEU A 20 -17.97 2.91 -27.33
CA LEU A 20 -18.87 1.85 -26.90
C LEU A 20 -19.21 0.90 -28.06
N PRO A 21 -19.33 -0.41 -27.82
CA PRO A 21 -19.08 -1.11 -26.57
C PRO A 21 -17.59 -1.24 -26.24
N THR A 22 -17.23 -1.09 -24.98
CA THR A 22 -15.84 -1.17 -24.53
C THR A 22 -15.58 -2.44 -23.69
N LYS A 23 -14.38 -2.97 -23.80
CA LYS A 23 -13.96 -4.19 -23.12
C LYS A 23 -12.50 -4.05 -22.64
N LYS A 24 -12.29 -4.23 -21.37
CA LYS A 24 -10.93 -4.17 -20.79
C LYS A 24 -10.71 -5.28 -19.79
N SER A 25 -9.50 -5.83 -19.79
CA SER A 25 -9.08 -6.83 -18.80
C SER A 25 -8.16 -6.19 -17.79
N ASP A 26 -8.47 -6.39 -16.52
CA ASP A 26 -7.62 -6.02 -15.39
C ASP A 26 -6.76 -7.24 -15.02
N ARG A 27 -5.64 -7.40 -15.70
CA ARG A 27 -4.64 -8.42 -15.46
C ARG A 27 -3.33 -7.75 -15.06
N ILE A 28 -2.64 -8.31 -14.10
CA ILE A 28 -1.31 -7.84 -13.73
C ILE A 28 -0.37 -8.02 -14.93
N ALA A 29 0.30 -6.96 -15.34
CA ALA A 29 1.24 -7.05 -16.45
C ALA A 29 2.48 -7.82 -16.02
N LEU A 30 2.97 -8.71 -16.89
CA LEU A 30 4.10 -9.62 -16.63
C LEU A 30 5.35 -8.91 -16.09
N HIS A 31 5.66 -7.72 -16.63
CA HIS A 31 6.85 -6.99 -16.21
C HIS A 31 6.88 -6.61 -14.71
N PHE A 32 5.70 -6.53 -14.05
CA PHE A 32 5.63 -6.32 -12.59
C PHE A 32 5.94 -7.59 -11.80
N LEU A 33 5.83 -8.76 -12.44
CA LEU A 33 6.09 -10.05 -11.80
C LEU A 33 7.54 -10.50 -11.96
N TYR A 34 8.25 -10.03 -12.99
CA TYR A 34 9.62 -10.44 -13.28
C TYR A 34 10.58 -10.35 -12.09
N PRO A 35 10.65 -9.24 -11.33
CA PRO A 35 11.60 -9.18 -10.22
C PRO A 35 11.37 -10.27 -9.18
N GLY A 36 10.11 -10.56 -8.86
CA GLY A 36 9.77 -11.61 -7.92
C GLY A 36 9.98 -13.01 -8.48
N LEU A 37 9.71 -13.23 -9.79
CA LEU A 37 9.99 -14.49 -10.46
C LEU A 37 11.51 -14.78 -10.49
N ILE A 38 12.31 -13.79 -10.86
CA ILE A 38 13.78 -13.90 -10.85
C ILE A 38 14.26 -14.22 -9.45
N PHE A 39 13.80 -13.46 -8.44
CA PHE A 39 14.21 -13.68 -7.05
C PHE A 39 13.80 -15.07 -6.53
N GLY A 40 12.57 -15.49 -6.75
CA GLY A 40 12.10 -16.83 -6.36
C GLY A 40 12.86 -17.95 -7.06
N THR A 41 13.19 -17.78 -8.35
CA THR A 41 13.99 -18.75 -9.11
C THR A 41 15.43 -18.82 -8.60
N ILE A 42 16.04 -17.68 -8.26
CA ILE A 42 17.39 -17.64 -7.65
C ILE A 42 17.39 -18.40 -6.32
N LEU A 43 16.40 -18.19 -5.46
CA LEU A 43 16.31 -18.93 -4.20
C LEU A 43 16.20 -20.43 -4.42
N ILE A 44 15.38 -20.87 -5.37
CA ILE A 44 15.26 -22.30 -5.72
C ILE A 44 16.61 -22.87 -6.17
N LEU A 45 17.30 -22.17 -7.10
CA LEU A 45 18.58 -22.63 -7.61
C LEU A 45 19.67 -22.66 -6.55
N LEU A 46 19.71 -21.64 -5.67
CA LEU A 46 20.65 -21.62 -4.55
C LEU A 46 20.38 -22.78 -3.57
N GLY A 47 19.12 -23.00 -3.19
CA GLY A 47 18.79 -24.11 -2.30
C GLY A 47 19.12 -25.48 -2.90
N PHE A 48 18.92 -25.70 -4.20
CA PHE A 48 19.36 -26.92 -4.87
C PHE A 48 20.88 -27.03 -4.94
N TYR A 49 21.58 -25.95 -5.23
CA TYR A 49 23.05 -25.95 -5.29
C TYR A 49 23.65 -26.37 -3.94
N GLU A 50 23.19 -25.76 -2.83
CA GLU A 50 23.65 -26.10 -1.48
C GLU A 50 23.26 -27.54 -1.10
N LEU A 51 22.06 -27.98 -1.43
CA LEU A 51 21.59 -29.33 -1.18
C LEU A 51 22.50 -30.39 -1.87
N PHE A 52 22.87 -30.16 -3.14
CA PHE A 52 23.74 -31.07 -3.88
C PHE A 52 25.16 -31.05 -3.34
N ASN A 53 25.71 -29.87 -2.99
CA ASN A 53 27.03 -29.77 -2.37
C ASN A 53 27.06 -30.44 -0.99
N GLY A 54 26.05 -30.23 -0.15
CA GLY A 54 25.93 -30.87 1.16
C GLY A 54 25.87 -32.40 1.05
N LEU A 55 25.12 -32.94 0.08
CA LEU A 55 25.04 -34.37 -0.18
C LEU A 55 26.37 -34.95 -0.74
N SER A 56 27.14 -34.18 -1.50
CA SER A 56 28.44 -34.63 -2.00
C SER A 56 29.51 -34.68 -0.92
N HIS A 57 29.53 -33.72 0.01
CA HIS A 57 30.48 -33.70 1.13
C HIS A 57 30.16 -34.76 2.18
N SER A 58 28.89 -35.03 2.48
CA SER A 58 28.53 -36.08 3.43
C SER A 58 28.92 -37.50 2.98
N ARG A 59 29.16 -37.73 1.69
CA ARG A 59 29.66 -39.01 1.16
C ARG A 59 31.15 -39.20 1.37
N THR A 60 31.94 -38.13 1.47
CA THR A 60 33.39 -38.21 1.69
C THR A 60 33.82 -38.27 3.14
N ASP A 61 32.97 -37.80 4.07
CA ASP A 61 33.26 -37.74 5.50
C ASP A 61 32.95 -39.05 6.24
N PHE A 62 32.34 -40.06 5.59
CA PHE A 62 32.06 -41.36 6.24
C PHE A 62 33.29 -42.28 6.37
N ASP A 63 34.41 -41.94 5.75
CA ASP A 63 35.62 -42.74 5.77
C ASP A 63 36.61 -42.34 6.89
N PHE A 64 36.32 -41.30 7.68
CA PHE A 64 37.15 -40.90 8.81
C PHE A 64 36.44 -41.17 10.14
N ILE A 65 36.68 -42.36 10.72
CA ILE A 65 36.42 -42.62 12.12
C ILE A 65 37.62 -42.07 12.89
N PRO A 66 37.51 -41.00 13.68
CA PRO A 66 38.65 -40.58 14.53
C PRO A 66 38.89 -41.59 15.62
N GLU A 67 40.11 -42.09 15.73
CA GLU A 67 40.56 -43.06 16.72
C GLU A 67 40.73 -42.48 18.15
N ASN A 68 40.34 -41.22 18.39
CA ASN A 68 40.50 -40.58 19.70
C ASN A 68 39.15 -40.25 20.35
N GLU A 69 38.87 -40.91 21.47
CA GLU A 69 37.68 -40.79 22.30
C GLU A 69 37.56 -39.44 23.07
N GLY A 70 38.04 -38.33 22.55
CA GLY A 70 38.02 -37.05 23.25
C GLY A 70 37.36 -35.89 22.50
N ASP A 71 37.10 -36.03 21.21
CA ASP A 71 36.53 -34.95 20.43
C ASP A 71 35.01 -34.89 20.58
N VAL A 72 34.53 -33.86 21.29
CA VAL A 72 33.11 -33.51 21.38
C VAL A 72 32.66 -33.15 19.98
N ILE A 73 31.99 -34.09 19.29
CA ILE A 73 31.35 -33.84 18.02
C ILE A 73 30.22 -32.84 18.29
N TYR A 74 30.46 -31.58 18.03
CA TYR A 74 29.41 -30.55 17.97
C TYR A 74 28.50 -30.88 16.78
N GLN A 75 27.47 -31.68 17.02
CA GLN A 75 26.41 -31.81 16.02
C GLN A 75 25.76 -30.41 15.85
N PRO A 76 25.74 -29.85 14.65
CA PRO A 76 25.10 -28.55 14.43
C PRO A 76 23.62 -28.66 14.82
N PHE A 77 23.12 -27.68 15.57
CA PHE A 77 21.78 -27.65 16.16
C PHE A 77 20.66 -27.73 15.10
N MET A 78 21.00 -27.59 13.81
CA MET A 78 20.11 -27.78 12.67
C MET A 78 20.85 -28.44 11.50
N ASN A 79 20.25 -29.47 10.95
CA ASN A 79 20.75 -30.16 9.77
C ASN A 79 20.81 -29.19 8.58
N PRO A 80 21.96 -28.95 7.91
CA PRO A 80 22.06 -28.04 6.77
C PRO A 80 21.01 -28.34 5.69
N THR A 81 20.74 -29.59 5.41
CA THR A 81 19.70 -30.05 4.46
C THR A 81 18.30 -29.49 4.74
N PHE A 82 17.97 -29.23 6.02
CA PHE A 82 16.70 -28.62 6.39
C PHE A 82 16.60 -27.18 5.91
N PHE A 83 17.66 -26.39 6.04
CA PHE A 83 17.70 -25.00 5.57
C PHE A 83 17.57 -24.90 4.06
N ASP A 84 18.24 -25.77 3.33
CA ASP A 84 18.20 -25.81 1.87
C ASP A 84 16.79 -26.10 1.38
N LEU A 85 16.10 -27.06 2.01
CA LEU A 85 14.71 -27.36 1.74
C LEU A 85 13.79 -26.16 2.05
N VAL A 86 14.02 -25.46 3.15
CA VAL A 86 13.23 -24.24 3.48
C VAL A 86 13.43 -23.16 2.43
N ILE A 87 14.66 -22.93 1.95
CA ILE A 87 14.94 -21.95 0.89
C ILE A 87 14.25 -22.33 -0.41
N ILE A 88 14.29 -23.59 -0.81
CA ILE A 88 13.60 -24.10 -2.00
C ILE A 88 12.09 -23.88 -1.85
N LEU A 89 11.50 -24.23 -0.72
CA LEU A 89 10.07 -24.06 -0.45
C LEU A 89 9.65 -22.59 -0.47
N VAL A 90 10.44 -21.70 0.12
CA VAL A 90 10.19 -20.24 0.08
C VAL A 90 10.24 -19.73 -1.35
N GLY A 91 11.26 -20.09 -2.11
CA GLY A 91 11.40 -19.73 -3.51
C GLY A 91 10.22 -20.24 -4.36
N ALA A 92 9.85 -21.50 -4.19
CA ALA A 92 8.71 -22.11 -4.87
C ALA A 92 7.39 -21.45 -4.48
N GLY A 93 7.20 -21.12 -3.21
CA GLY A 93 6.05 -20.36 -2.70
C GLY A 93 5.90 -18.98 -3.34
N ILE A 94 7.02 -18.27 -3.50
CA ILE A 94 7.05 -16.97 -4.19
C ILE A 94 6.62 -17.15 -5.65
N VAL A 95 7.26 -18.06 -6.40
CA VAL A 95 6.94 -18.31 -7.82
C VAL A 95 5.49 -18.72 -8.00
N LEU A 96 5.00 -19.64 -7.18
CA LEU A 96 3.61 -20.09 -7.20
C LEU A 96 2.63 -18.96 -6.91
N SER A 97 2.88 -18.13 -5.90
CA SER A 97 2.02 -17.01 -5.54
C SER A 97 1.91 -15.98 -6.67
N LEU A 98 3.01 -15.70 -7.35
CA LEU A 98 3.06 -14.80 -8.50
C LEU A 98 2.34 -15.40 -9.71
N PHE A 99 2.50 -16.68 -9.96
CA PHE A 99 1.79 -17.41 -11.01
C PHE A 99 0.28 -17.41 -10.78
N LEU A 100 -0.17 -17.69 -9.55
CA LEU A 100 -1.59 -17.62 -9.17
C LEU A 100 -2.15 -16.19 -9.32
N SER A 101 -1.35 -15.17 -9.00
CA SER A 101 -1.72 -13.77 -9.19
C SER A 101 -1.87 -13.41 -10.67
N TYR A 102 -1.06 -13.98 -11.55
CA TYR A 102 -1.14 -13.78 -13.00
C TYR A 102 -2.37 -14.44 -13.64
N ILE A 103 -2.75 -15.63 -13.16
CA ILE A 103 -3.93 -16.36 -13.69
C ILE A 103 -5.22 -15.64 -13.33
N ARG A 104 -5.27 -14.97 -12.16
CA ARG A 104 -6.43 -14.19 -11.74
C ARG A 104 -6.62 -12.99 -12.66
N TYR A 105 -7.85 -12.79 -13.15
CA TYR A 105 -8.18 -11.56 -13.85
C TYR A 105 -9.65 -11.19 -13.70
N LYS A 106 -9.91 -9.90 -13.81
CA LYS A 106 -11.23 -9.32 -13.90
C LYS A 106 -11.36 -8.66 -15.27
N LYS A 107 -12.38 -9.01 -16.03
CA LYS A 107 -12.65 -8.44 -17.35
C LYS A 107 -13.97 -7.72 -17.31
N ILE A 108 -13.98 -6.50 -17.80
CA ILE A 108 -15.16 -5.64 -17.81
C ILE A 108 -15.51 -5.39 -19.24
N PHE A 109 -16.79 -5.58 -19.53
CA PHE A 109 -17.45 -5.21 -20.76
C PHE A 109 -18.56 -4.24 -20.40
N PHE A 110 -18.65 -3.13 -21.15
CA PHE A 110 -19.66 -2.08 -20.98
C PHE A 110 -20.21 -1.69 -22.33
N ASP A 111 -21.54 -1.75 -22.48
CA ASP A 111 -22.26 -1.43 -23.71
C ASP A 111 -22.98 -0.08 -23.68
N GLY A 112 -22.82 0.70 -22.62
CA GLY A 112 -23.48 1.97 -22.36
C GLY A 112 -24.70 1.87 -21.46
N LYS A 113 -25.32 0.70 -21.33
CA LYS A 113 -26.49 0.46 -20.46
C LYS A 113 -26.25 -0.61 -19.41
N LYS A 114 -25.44 -1.60 -19.73
CA LYS A 114 -25.14 -2.75 -18.86
C LYS A 114 -23.64 -2.93 -18.71
N VAL A 115 -23.25 -3.31 -17.49
CA VAL A 115 -21.89 -3.70 -17.15
C VAL A 115 -21.85 -5.21 -16.99
N GLN A 116 -20.97 -5.87 -17.71
CA GLN A 116 -20.72 -7.29 -17.54
C GLN A 116 -19.33 -7.47 -16.94
N ILE A 117 -19.28 -8.06 -15.76
CA ILE A 117 -18.05 -8.35 -15.02
C ILE A 117 -17.79 -9.84 -15.15
N ILE A 118 -16.64 -10.19 -15.69
CA ILE A 118 -16.17 -11.55 -15.82
C ILE A 118 -15.00 -11.72 -14.87
N TYR A 119 -15.16 -12.50 -13.84
CA TYR A 119 -14.13 -12.80 -12.87
C TYR A 119 -13.62 -14.22 -13.06
N ARG A 120 -12.31 -14.38 -13.21
CA ARG A 120 -11.63 -15.68 -13.20
C ARG A 120 -10.75 -15.77 -11.96
N PRO A 121 -11.09 -16.58 -10.96
CA PRO A 121 -10.22 -16.89 -9.83
C PRO A 121 -9.00 -17.71 -10.29
N ALA A 122 -8.00 -17.87 -9.44
CA ALA A 122 -6.87 -18.76 -9.72
C ALA A 122 -7.32 -20.23 -9.82
N PHE A 123 -8.25 -20.60 -8.96
CA PHE A 123 -8.89 -21.92 -8.95
C PHE A 123 -10.41 -21.76 -9.01
N GLY A 124 -11.07 -22.64 -9.73
CA GLY A 124 -12.54 -22.69 -9.82
C GLY A 124 -13.12 -22.09 -11.11
N ALA A 125 -14.46 -22.11 -11.18
CA ALA A 125 -15.20 -21.72 -12.36
C ALA A 125 -15.20 -20.20 -12.57
N LYS A 126 -15.26 -19.80 -13.83
CA LYS A 126 -15.43 -18.41 -14.24
C LYS A 126 -16.81 -17.91 -13.81
N LYS A 127 -16.84 -16.79 -13.08
CA LYS A 127 -18.08 -16.11 -12.69
C LYS A 127 -18.37 -14.96 -13.64
N VAL A 128 -19.62 -14.85 -14.07
CA VAL A 128 -20.10 -13.76 -14.93
C VAL A 128 -21.24 -13.07 -14.22
N VAL A 129 -21.09 -11.78 -13.98
CA VAL A 129 -22.11 -10.93 -13.38
C VAL A 129 -22.50 -9.87 -14.41
N LYS A 130 -23.79 -9.69 -14.63
CA LYS A 130 -24.35 -8.64 -15.48
C LYS A 130 -25.18 -7.71 -14.62
N GLU A 131 -25.00 -6.41 -14.76
CA GLU A 131 -25.72 -5.39 -13.99
C GLU A 131 -26.09 -4.20 -14.84
N SER A 132 -27.25 -3.60 -14.60
CA SER A 132 -27.65 -2.36 -15.24
C SER A 132 -26.92 -1.18 -14.62
N ILE A 133 -26.59 -0.15 -15.43
CA ILE A 133 -25.92 1.05 -14.94
C ILE A 133 -26.76 1.79 -13.88
N GLY A 134 -28.09 1.77 -13.99
CA GLY A 134 -29.00 2.41 -13.02
C GLY A 134 -29.00 1.77 -11.63
N ASN A 135 -28.44 0.57 -11.47
CA ASN A 135 -28.35 -0.12 -10.17
C ASN A 135 -27.08 0.26 -9.39
N TYR A 136 -26.21 1.11 -9.97
CA TYR A 136 -25.04 1.63 -9.29
C TYR A 136 -25.37 2.89 -8.51
N GLU A 137 -24.82 3.03 -7.31
CA GLU A 137 -25.05 4.19 -6.44
C GLU A 137 -24.26 5.42 -6.88
N GLY A 138 -23.24 5.24 -7.71
CA GLY A 138 -22.42 6.32 -8.21
C GLY A 138 -21.04 5.87 -8.66
N VAL A 139 -20.22 6.84 -9.04
CA VAL A 139 -18.81 6.64 -9.37
C VAL A 139 -17.99 6.92 -8.13
N ARG A 140 -17.43 5.87 -7.52
CA ARG A 140 -16.64 5.95 -6.30
C ARG A 140 -15.18 6.22 -6.61
N PHE A 141 -14.61 7.18 -5.90
CA PHE A 141 -13.18 7.37 -5.81
C PHE A 141 -12.66 6.80 -4.48
N ARG A 142 -11.56 6.05 -4.53
CA ARG A 142 -10.84 5.58 -3.36
C ARG A 142 -9.35 5.44 -3.61
N ILE A 143 -8.59 5.47 -2.54
CA ILE A 143 -7.14 5.28 -2.59
C ILE A 143 -6.79 4.06 -1.78
N GLU A 144 -6.17 3.11 -2.43
CA GLU A 144 -5.50 2.01 -1.77
C GLU A 144 -4.01 2.35 -1.64
N PHE A 145 -3.44 2.09 -0.51
CA PHE A 145 -2.01 2.14 -0.36
C PHE A 145 -1.51 0.82 0.17
N PHE A 146 -0.44 0.40 -0.42
CA PHE A 146 0.29 -0.76 0.04
C PHE A 146 1.72 -0.32 0.35
N GLN A 147 2.27 -0.93 1.36
CA GLN A 147 3.62 -0.70 1.79
C GLN A 147 4.39 -1.99 1.56
N PHE A 148 5.44 -1.89 0.77
CA PHE A 148 6.39 -2.97 0.56
C PHE A 148 7.76 -2.46 1.03
N GLY A 149 8.21 -2.96 2.18
CA GLY A 149 9.41 -2.47 2.82
C GLY A 149 9.36 -0.94 3.05
N PHE A 150 10.34 -0.23 2.50
CA PHE A 150 10.43 1.23 2.55
C PHE A 150 9.58 1.95 1.50
N MET A 151 9.05 1.24 0.50
CA MET A 151 8.23 1.84 -0.56
C MET A 151 6.76 1.85 -0.16
N THR A 152 6.17 3.03 -0.15
CA THR A 152 4.71 3.19 -0.08
C THR A 152 4.23 3.66 -1.44
N LYS A 153 3.41 2.87 -2.11
CA LYS A 153 2.75 3.27 -3.35
C LYS A 153 1.27 3.47 -3.09
N ASN A 154 0.73 4.55 -3.62
CA ASN A 154 -0.70 4.80 -3.63
C ASN A 154 -1.26 4.29 -4.96
N LYS A 155 -2.41 3.64 -4.89
CA LYS A 155 -3.19 3.24 -6.04
C LYS A 155 -4.50 4.01 -5.98
N TYR A 156 -4.76 4.83 -6.99
CA TYR A 156 -5.97 5.62 -7.15
C TYR A 156 -6.95 4.83 -8.00
N ILE A 157 -8.12 4.59 -7.47
CA ILE A 157 -9.14 3.74 -8.07
C ILE A 157 -10.42 4.54 -8.22
N ILE A 158 -10.95 4.57 -9.44
CA ILE A 158 -12.27 5.08 -9.76
C ILE A 158 -13.07 3.89 -10.25
N GLU A 159 -14.23 3.67 -9.67
CA GLU A 159 -15.05 2.48 -9.95
C GLU A 159 -16.55 2.79 -9.87
N LEU A 160 -17.34 2.05 -10.60
CA LEU A 160 -18.78 1.99 -10.41
C LEU A 160 -19.07 1.30 -9.09
N TYR A 161 -19.68 2.02 -8.16
CA TYR A 161 -19.95 1.53 -6.82
C TYR A 161 -21.33 0.87 -6.74
N HIS A 162 -21.34 -0.36 -6.26
CA HIS A 162 -22.53 -1.13 -5.98
C HIS A 162 -22.46 -1.65 -4.54
N LYS A 163 -23.62 -1.73 -3.83
CA LYS A 163 -23.69 -2.30 -2.45
C LYS A 163 -23.08 -3.69 -2.36
N ASN A 164 -23.29 -4.52 -3.39
CA ASN A 164 -22.61 -5.79 -3.50
C ASN A 164 -21.24 -5.59 -4.15
N SER A 165 -20.19 -5.84 -3.41
CA SER A 165 -18.79 -5.66 -3.86
C SER A 165 -18.43 -6.49 -5.09
N GLN A 166 -19.06 -7.66 -5.28
CA GLN A 166 -18.84 -8.50 -6.47
C GLN A 166 -19.31 -7.83 -7.76
N LYS A 167 -20.24 -6.88 -7.65
CA LYS A 167 -20.80 -6.12 -8.78
C LYS A 167 -20.07 -4.79 -9.01
N THR A 168 -19.18 -4.37 -8.12
CA THR A 168 -18.37 -3.17 -8.29
C THR A 168 -17.38 -3.33 -9.46
N ALA A 169 -17.36 -2.36 -10.38
CA ALA A 169 -16.57 -2.42 -11.61
C ALA A 169 -15.54 -1.28 -11.68
N PRO A 170 -14.23 -1.55 -11.83
CA PRO A 170 -13.25 -0.51 -12.02
C PRO A 170 -13.44 0.20 -13.37
N LEU A 171 -13.32 1.53 -13.35
CA LEU A 171 -13.33 2.40 -14.51
C LEU A 171 -11.91 2.90 -14.83
N TYR A 172 -11.19 3.28 -13.77
CA TYR A 172 -9.83 3.81 -13.90
C TYR A 172 -8.99 3.38 -12.69
N ILE A 173 -7.75 2.95 -12.95
CA ILE A 173 -6.77 2.63 -11.92
C ILE A 173 -5.43 3.21 -12.35
N SER A 174 -4.75 3.90 -11.43
CA SER A 174 -3.42 4.45 -11.66
C SER A 174 -2.62 4.54 -10.37
N THR A 175 -1.32 4.46 -10.48
CA THR A 175 -0.39 4.78 -9.39
C THR A 175 0.03 6.26 -9.39
N LYS A 176 -0.38 7.01 -10.41
CA LYS A 176 -0.11 8.45 -10.55
C LYS A 176 -1.35 9.23 -10.10
N GLY A 177 -1.20 10.06 -9.07
CA GLY A 177 -2.30 10.89 -8.52
C GLY A 177 -2.52 12.23 -9.23
N LYS A 178 -1.95 12.41 -10.44
CA LYS A 178 -2.12 13.65 -11.22
C LYS A 178 -3.46 13.61 -11.94
N ASN A 179 -4.22 14.73 -11.90
CA ASN A 179 -5.51 14.91 -12.57
C ASN A 179 -6.57 13.84 -12.23
N ILE A 180 -6.42 13.17 -11.09
CA ILE A 180 -7.31 12.06 -10.75
C ILE A 180 -8.73 12.54 -10.50
N ARG A 181 -8.87 13.77 -9.98
CA ARG A 181 -10.16 14.42 -9.75
C ARG A 181 -10.90 14.62 -11.07
N LYS A 182 -10.28 15.24 -12.05
CA LYS A 182 -10.88 15.48 -13.39
C LYS A 182 -11.28 14.18 -14.09
N ILE A 183 -10.50 13.12 -13.90
CA ILE A 183 -10.84 11.79 -14.43
C ILE A 183 -12.08 11.24 -13.72
N TRP A 184 -12.19 11.42 -12.41
CA TRP A 184 -13.34 10.97 -11.64
C TRP A 184 -14.61 11.70 -12.05
N GLU A 185 -14.56 13.02 -12.20
CA GLU A 185 -15.65 13.86 -12.70
C GLU A 185 -16.07 13.48 -14.12
N TYR A 186 -15.10 13.28 -15.01
CA TYR A 186 -15.36 12.81 -16.36
C TYR A 186 -16.22 11.54 -16.37
N TYR A 187 -15.87 10.54 -15.54
CA TYR A 187 -16.66 9.32 -15.44
C TYR A 187 -18.05 9.57 -14.83
N ALA A 188 -18.15 10.41 -13.82
CA ALA A 188 -19.43 10.74 -13.19
C ALA A 188 -20.37 11.45 -14.19
N GLN A 189 -19.85 12.45 -14.90
CA GLN A 189 -20.61 13.19 -15.94
C GLN A 189 -21.01 12.29 -17.11
N LYS A 190 -20.07 11.49 -17.66
CA LYS A 190 -20.33 10.60 -18.80
C LYS A 190 -21.39 9.54 -18.50
N LEU A 191 -21.44 9.07 -17.27
CA LEU A 191 -22.38 8.03 -16.83
C LEU A 191 -23.66 8.61 -16.22
N ASN A 192 -23.71 9.94 -16.06
CA ASN A 192 -24.78 10.66 -15.36
C ASN A 192 -25.07 10.05 -13.97
N LEU A 193 -24.02 9.79 -13.22
CA LEU A 193 -24.06 9.22 -11.87
C LEU A 193 -23.36 10.15 -10.88
N PRO A 194 -23.82 10.23 -9.61
CA PRO A 194 -23.14 11.03 -8.60
C PRO A 194 -21.73 10.55 -8.35
N ALA A 195 -20.83 11.47 -8.03
CA ALA A 195 -19.51 11.17 -7.55
C ALA A 195 -19.57 10.81 -6.06
N VAL A 196 -18.95 9.69 -5.67
CA VAL A 196 -19.11 9.11 -4.33
C VAL A 196 -17.75 8.90 -3.65
N VAL A 197 -17.67 9.29 -2.39
CA VAL A 197 -16.54 8.94 -1.50
C VAL A 197 -17.09 8.28 -0.25
N LEU A 198 -16.52 7.15 0.14
CA LEU A 198 -16.83 6.53 1.43
C LEU A 198 -15.94 7.16 2.50
N THR A 199 -16.56 7.85 3.43
CA THR A 199 -15.92 8.47 4.58
C THR A 199 -16.23 7.68 5.85
N ASP A 200 -15.65 8.10 6.95
CA ASP A 200 -15.95 7.56 8.28
C ASP A 200 -17.37 7.92 8.77
N GLU A 201 -17.94 9.03 8.28
CA GLU A 201 -19.29 9.49 8.59
C GLU A 201 -20.36 8.89 7.66
N GLY A 202 -19.94 8.07 6.69
CA GLY A 202 -20.83 7.46 5.72
C GLY A 202 -20.44 7.78 4.27
N MET A 203 -21.41 7.71 3.38
CA MET A 203 -21.21 7.97 1.97
C MET A 203 -21.50 9.44 1.63
N VAL A 204 -20.45 10.18 1.27
CA VAL A 204 -20.57 11.53 0.75
C VAL A 204 -20.85 11.44 -0.74
N ARG A 205 -21.95 12.06 -1.19
CA ARG A 205 -22.36 12.15 -2.60
C ARG A 205 -22.23 13.58 -3.07
N ARG A 206 -21.71 13.74 -4.27
CA ARG A 206 -21.72 15.00 -5.02
C ARG A 206 -22.48 14.77 -6.30
N GLU A 207 -23.51 15.55 -6.48
CA GLU A 207 -24.29 15.54 -7.72
C GLU A 207 -23.45 16.10 -8.88
N VAL A 208 -23.82 15.76 -10.10
CA VAL A 208 -23.07 16.19 -11.29
C VAL A 208 -22.98 17.73 -11.37
N SER A 209 -23.97 18.46 -10.90
CA SER A 209 -23.99 19.93 -10.81
C SER A 209 -23.01 20.55 -9.83
N ASP A 210 -22.53 19.75 -8.86
CA ASP A 210 -21.66 20.22 -7.79
C ASP A 210 -20.20 19.75 -7.94
N LEU A 211 -19.88 19.07 -9.03
CA LEU A 211 -18.56 18.48 -9.23
C LEU A 211 -17.43 19.51 -9.29
N ASP A 212 -17.68 20.65 -9.95
CA ASP A 212 -16.66 21.69 -10.14
C ASP A 212 -16.56 22.68 -8.96
N LYS A 213 -17.40 22.52 -7.90
CA LYS A 213 -17.40 23.45 -6.77
C LYS A 213 -16.26 23.21 -5.81
N SER A 214 -15.62 24.30 -5.39
CA SER A 214 -14.64 24.30 -4.32
C SER A 214 -15.28 24.01 -2.96
N ILE A 215 -14.47 23.59 -1.98
CA ILE A 215 -14.98 23.37 -0.62
C ILE A 215 -15.52 24.67 -0.01
N LYS A 216 -14.99 25.83 -0.37
CA LYS A 216 -15.45 27.14 0.07
C LYS A 216 -16.87 27.42 -0.42
N GLU A 217 -17.15 27.24 -1.71
CA GLU A 217 -18.48 27.37 -2.30
C GLU A 217 -19.47 26.38 -1.68
N MET A 218 -19.04 25.14 -1.42
CA MET A 218 -19.87 24.13 -0.77
C MET A 218 -20.24 24.50 0.69
N VAL A 219 -19.36 25.19 1.40
CA VAL A 219 -19.64 25.71 2.76
C VAL A 219 -20.58 26.92 2.67
N GLU A 220 -20.36 27.84 1.74
CA GLU A 220 -21.23 29.00 1.50
C GLU A 220 -22.65 28.58 1.13
N GLU A 221 -22.82 27.50 0.36
CA GLU A 221 -24.12 26.91 0.02
C GLU A 221 -24.73 26.04 1.16
N GLY A 222 -24.05 25.88 2.29
CA GLY A 222 -24.50 25.05 3.41
C GLY A 222 -24.45 23.53 3.17
N LYS A 223 -23.81 23.08 2.08
CA LYS A 223 -23.66 21.65 1.75
C LYS A 223 -22.51 20.97 2.50
N THR A 224 -21.59 21.76 3.01
CA THR A 224 -20.48 21.28 3.86
C THR A 224 -20.44 22.12 5.13
N ILE A 225 -20.29 21.46 6.27
CA ILE A 225 -20.30 22.15 7.57
C ILE A 225 -18.86 22.49 8.00
N ASN A 226 -18.62 23.78 8.28
CA ASN A 226 -17.42 24.20 8.97
C ASN A 226 -17.66 24.14 10.49
N SER A 227 -17.26 23.05 11.13
CA SER A 227 -17.53 22.77 12.56
C SER A 227 -16.28 22.92 13.44
N TYR A 228 -15.25 23.62 12.95
CA TYR A 228 -14.03 23.81 13.74
C TYR A 228 -14.28 24.77 14.91
N ASN A 229 -13.76 24.39 16.09
CA ASN A 229 -13.81 25.22 17.28
C ASN A 229 -12.40 25.32 17.89
N ASP A 230 -11.87 26.54 18.05
CA ASP A 230 -10.55 26.78 18.65
C ASP A 230 -10.45 26.32 20.12
N ARG A 231 -11.59 26.12 20.81
CA ARG A 231 -11.64 25.65 22.19
C ARG A 231 -11.59 24.11 22.30
N GLU A 232 -11.72 23.40 21.17
CA GLU A 232 -11.63 21.94 21.15
C GLU A 232 -10.21 21.49 21.55
N PRO A 233 -10.07 20.54 22.51
CA PRO A 233 -8.74 20.12 22.98
C PRO A 233 -7.91 19.53 21.85
N LEU A 234 -6.61 19.81 21.88
CA LEU A 234 -5.68 19.31 20.88
C LEU A 234 -5.57 17.79 20.98
N PRO A 235 -5.72 17.06 19.86
CA PRO A 235 -5.61 15.61 19.85
C PRO A 235 -4.25 15.10 20.36
N PRO A 236 -4.20 13.99 21.10
CA PRO A 236 -2.98 13.50 21.75
C PRO A 236 -1.93 13.02 20.74
N THR A 237 -2.34 12.51 19.57
CA THR A 237 -1.41 12.01 18.54
C THR A 237 -0.95 13.10 17.56
N ILE A 238 -1.45 14.33 17.73
CA ILE A 238 -1.11 15.48 16.89
C ILE A 238 -0.21 16.44 17.67
N ALA A 239 0.87 16.88 17.03
CA ALA A 239 1.65 18.04 17.46
C ALA A 239 1.31 19.22 16.55
N PHE A 240 0.81 20.27 17.15
CA PHE A 240 0.37 21.49 16.48
C PHE A 240 1.27 22.67 16.86
N VAL A 241 1.79 23.37 15.85
CA VAL A 241 2.69 24.53 16.06
C VAL A 241 2.25 25.65 15.14
N ARG A 242 1.71 26.72 15.71
CA ARG A 242 1.35 27.95 14.99
C ARG A 242 2.55 28.91 14.97
N LYS A 243 2.93 29.37 13.80
CA LYS A 243 3.94 30.41 13.56
C LYS A 243 3.31 31.56 12.80
N ARG A 244 3.96 32.72 12.72
CA ARG A 244 3.39 33.92 12.06
C ARG A 244 2.91 33.69 10.64
N ASP A 245 3.66 32.92 9.86
CA ASP A 245 3.45 32.70 8.41
C ASP A 245 2.91 31.32 8.05
N LYS A 246 2.82 30.40 9.04
CA LYS A 246 2.43 29.01 8.78
C LYS A 246 2.01 28.27 10.04
N THR A 247 1.11 27.33 9.85
CA THR A 247 0.75 26.35 10.86
C THR A 247 1.32 24.97 10.48
N VAL A 248 1.89 24.26 11.42
CA VAL A 248 2.51 22.96 11.20
C VAL A 248 1.80 21.92 12.05
N ILE A 249 1.18 20.95 11.38
CA ILE A 249 0.55 19.78 11.98
C ILE A 249 1.48 18.59 11.75
N LYS A 250 1.87 17.92 12.84
CA LYS A 250 2.76 16.75 12.77
C LYS A 250 2.05 15.56 13.45
N ALA A 251 2.10 14.41 12.81
CA ALA A 251 1.79 13.17 13.51
C ALA A 251 2.84 12.93 14.60
N ARG A 252 2.41 12.78 15.85
CA ARG A 252 3.28 12.27 16.92
C ARG A 252 3.62 10.83 16.63
N LYS A 253 4.83 10.42 16.94
CA LYS A 253 5.25 9.05 16.72
C LYS A 253 4.59 8.13 17.74
N ILE A 254 3.80 7.17 17.29
CA ILE A 254 3.27 6.11 18.12
C ILE A 254 4.29 4.97 18.09
N PHE A 255 5.06 4.80 19.19
CA PHE A 255 6.11 3.77 19.27
C PHE A 255 5.54 2.34 19.23
N TRP A 256 4.34 2.15 19.76
CA TRP A 256 3.70 0.85 19.93
C TRP A 256 2.68 0.50 18.84
N ASP A 257 2.75 1.14 17.68
CA ASP A 257 2.00 0.67 16.51
C ASP A 257 2.55 -0.69 16.05
N ALA A 258 1.66 -1.63 15.72
CA ALA A 258 2.02 -2.98 15.28
C ALA A 258 3.12 -2.99 14.19
N TYR A 259 3.08 -1.99 13.29
CA TYR A 259 4.09 -1.84 12.25
C TYR A 259 5.48 -1.49 12.80
N ASN A 260 5.55 -0.62 13.81
CA ASN A 260 6.81 -0.28 14.46
C ASN A 260 7.34 -1.46 15.28
N ILE A 261 6.45 -2.23 15.93
CA ILE A 261 6.83 -3.45 16.67
C ILE A 261 7.45 -4.47 15.71
N ILE A 262 6.82 -4.73 14.57
CA ILE A 262 7.36 -5.63 13.54
C ILE A 262 8.71 -5.11 13.03
N ALA A 263 8.82 -3.80 12.74
CA ALA A 263 10.08 -3.21 12.28
C ALA A 263 11.21 -3.34 13.32
N TRP A 264 10.90 -3.14 14.61
CA TRP A 264 11.84 -3.38 15.71
C TRP A 264 12.23 -4.85 15.82
N PHE A 265 11.25 -5.74 15.75
CA PHE A 265 11.50 -7.19 15.79
C PHE A 265 12.41 -7.62 14.63
N CYS A 266 12.12 -7.19 13.42
CA CYS A 266 12.98 -7.45 12.25
C CYS A 266 14.40 -6.91 12.46
N LEU A 267 14.53 -5.69 12.97
CA LEU A 267 15.84 -5.06 13.22
C LEU A 267 16.65 -5.86 14.26
N LEU A 268 16.02 -6.26 15.37
CA LEU A 268 16.66 -7.05 16.42
C LEU A 268 17.04 -8.46 15.95
N LEU A 269 16.11 -9.13 15.26
CA LEU A 269 16.32 -10.48 14.75
C LEU A 269 17.45 -10.51 13.73
N PHE A 270 17.40 -9.68 12.70
CA PHE A 270 18.43 -9.66 11.66
C PHE A 270 19.74 -9.05 12.14
N GLY A 271 19.69 -8.03 13.00
CA GLY A 271 20.88 -7.50 13.65
C GLY A 271 21.55 -8.53 14.54
N GLY A 272 20.78 -9.29 15.32
CA GLY A 272 21.27 -10.40 16.14
C GLY A 272 21.91 -11.52 15.32
N VAL A 273 21.27 -11.92 14.23
CA VAL A 273 21.81 -12.93 13.30
C VAL A 273 23.11 -12.46 12.65
N LEU A 274 23.18 -11.18 12.20
CA LEU A 274 24.40 -10.62 11.63
C LEU A 274 25.54 -10.58 12.64
N LEU A 275 25.27 -10.19 13.88
CA LEU A 275 26.25 -10.20 14.97
C LEU A 275 26.72 -11.64 15.27
N PHE A 276 25.79 -12.58 15.40
CA PHE A 276 26.12 -13.98 15.61
C PHE A 276 27.01 -14.52 14.49
N ALA A 277 26.65 -14.28 13.23
CA ALA A 277 27.45 -14.69 12.08
C ALA A 277 28.85 -14.04 12.07
N SER A 278 28.97 -12.79 12.53
CA SER A 278 30.27 -12.10 12.62
C SER A 278 31.18 -12.69 13.69
N PHE A 279 30.63 -13.09 14.85
CA PHE A 279 31.38 -13.72 15.93
C PHE A 279 31.74 -15.17 15.64
N ASN A 280 30.97 -15.85 14.81
CA ASN A 280 31.15 -17.27 14.49
C ASN A 280 31.47 -17.47 12.99
N ALA A 281 32.26 -16.56 12.42
CA ALA A 281 32.55 -16.56 10.98
C ALA A 281 33.19 -17.88 10.51
N GLU A 282 34.06 -18.50 11.29
CA GLU A 282 34.68 -19.77 10.96
C GLU A 282 33.64 -20.92 10.91
N VAL A 283 32.75 -20.99 11.92
CA VAL A 283 31.69 -22.01 11.97
C VAL A 283 30.71 -21.83 10.84
N VAL A 284 30.31 -20.58 10.52
CA VAL A 284 29.39 -20.28 9.44
C VAL A 284 30.01 -20.58 8.09
N SER A 285 31.29 -20.26 7.87
CA SER A 285 31.98 -20.51 6.59
C SER A 285 32.29 -21.98 6.34
N SER A 286 32.36 -22.81 7.37
CA SER A 286 32.53 -24.26 7.22
C SER A 286 31.27 -24.99 6.77
N HIS A 287 30.06 -24.40 6.97
CA HIS A 287 28.78 -25.04 6.69
C HIS A 287 28.05 -24.46 5.48
N PHE A 288 28.40 -23.24 5.05
CA PHE A 288 27.73 -22.55 3.93
C PHE A 288 28.72 -22.00 2.93
N SER A 289 28.36 -22.03 1.66
CA SER A 289 29.18 -21.42 0.62
C SER A 289 29.33 -19.90 0.84
N ARG A 290 30.43 -19.32 0.39
CA ARG A 290 30.68 -17.86 0.49
C ARG A 290 29.59 -17.03 -0.18
N GLU A 291 29.07 -17.51 -1.30
CA GLU A 291 28.00 -16.89 -2.06
C GLU A 291 26.69 -16.84 -1.28
N PHE A 292 26.37 -17.92 -0.56
CA PHE A 292 25.20 -17.99 0.30
C PHE A 292 25.30 -17.00 1.47
N ILE A 293 26.45 -16.97 2.14
CA ILE A 293 26.71 -16.04 3.25
C ILE A 293 26.57 -14.59 2.73
N LEU A 294 27.15 -14.26 1.58
CA LEU A 294 27.05 -12.93 0.97
C LEU A 294 25.59 -12.56 0.65
N ALA A 295 24.84 -13.47 0.03
CA ALA A 295 23.43 -13.25 -0.28
C ALA A 295 22.62 -13.00 0.99
N PHE A 296 22.85 -13.75 2.06
CA PHE A 296 22.20 -13.59 3.34
C PHE A 296 22.50 -12.23 3.99
N TYR A 297 23.77 -11.77 3.96
CA TYR A 297 24.15 -10.44 4.43
C TYR A 297 23.45 -9.33 3.66
N VAL A 298 23.40 -9.42 2.32
CA VAL A 298 22.73 -8.42 1.47
C VAL A 298 21.24 -8.33 1.79
N VAL A 299 20.56 -9.46 1.93
CA VAL A 299 19.13 -9.51 2.30
C VAL A 299 18.92 -8.97 3.71
N GLY A 300 19.75 -9.36 4.67
CA GLY A 300 19.70 -8.88 6.05
C GLY A 300 19.88 -7.36 6.15
N LEU A 301 20.89 -6.80 5.48
CA LEU A 301 21.13 -5.36 5.42
C LEU A 301 19.95 -4.61 4.78
N PHE A 302 19.34 -5.18 3.72
CA PHE A 302 18.14 -4.61 3.11
C PHE A 302 16.96 -4.54 4.08
N ILE A 303 16.72 -5.61 4.84
CA ILE A 303 15.64 -5.67 5.83
C ILE A 303 15.90 -4.70 6.98
N ILE A 304 17.14 -4.62 7.46
CA ILE A 304 17.54 -3.64 8.49
C ILE A 304 17.30 -2.21 7.99
N ALA A 305 17.77 -1.88 6.78
CA ALA A 305 17.57 -0.56 6.18
C ALA A 305 16.07 -0.23 6.03
N ALA A 306 15.26 -1.17 5.56
CA ALA A 306 13.80 -1.01 5.45
C ALA A 306 13.14 -0.76 6.82
N SER A 307 13.57 -1.47 7.85
CA SER A 307 13.08 -1.32 9.24
C SER A 307 13.45 0.03 9.83
N VAL A 308 14.68 0.48 9.66
CA VAL A 308 15.15 1.82 10.06
C VAL A 308 14.34 2.92 9.37
N ILE A 309 14.11 2.80 8.05
CA ILE A 309 13.31 3.76 7.28
C ILE A 309 11.88 3.82 7.83
N ALA A 310 11.26 2.66 8.10
CA ALA A 310 9.92 2.58 8.65
C ALA A 310 9.80 3.24 10.03
N LEU A 311 10.82 3.08 10.89
CA LEU A 311 10.86 3.65 12.23
C LEU A 311 11.03 5.17 12.24
N PHE A 312 11.83 5.73 11.34
CA PHE A 312 12.18 7.16 11.36
C PHE A 312 11.35 8.04 10.41
N ARG A 313 10.42 7.45 9.65
CA ARG A 313 9.53 8.22 8.78
C ARG A 313 8.53 9.05 9.59
N LYS A 314 8.42 10.35 9.24
CA LYS A 314 7.47 11.30 9.83
C LYS A 314 6.73 12.05 8.73
N ASP A 315 5.42 12.19 8.92
CA ASP A 315 4.56 12.95 8.04
C ASP A 315 4.11 14.24 8.74
N LYS A 316 4.09 15.36 8.00
CA LYS A 316 3.59 16.64 8.49
C LYS A 316 2.81 17.37 7.40
N ILE A 317 1.81 18.14 7.82
CA ILE A 317 1.13 19.14 7.01
C ILE A 317 1.67 20.51 7.41
N VAL A 318 1.99 21.34 6.42
CA VAL A 318 2.35 22.74 6.60
C VAL A 318 1.30 23.58 5.91
N VAL A 319 0.45 24.23 6.66
CA VAL A 319 -0.55 25.17 6.18
C VAL A 319 0.08 26.54 6.11
N LYS A 320 0.16 27.13 4.94
CA LYS A 320 0.59 28.50 4.67
C LYS A 320 -0.61 29.35 4.31
N ARG A 321 -0.38 30.65 4.07
CA ARG A 321 -1.46 31.60 3.73
C ARG A 321 -2.24 31.17 2.49
N ASP A 322 -1.54 30.76 1.43
CA ASP A 322 -2.08 30.48 0.11
C ASP A 322 -2.15 28.98 -0.25
N LYS A 323 -1.47 28.11 0.54
CA LYS A 323 -1.26 26.72 0.17
C LYS A 323 -1.08 25.78 1.35
N ILE A 324 -1.38 24.51 1.10
CA ILE A 324 -1.12 23.39 2.00
C ILE A 324 0.00 22.53 1.38
N VAL A 325 1.00 22.19 2.20
CA VAL A 325 2.14 21.36 1.77
C VAL A 325 2.23 20.13 2.64
N ILE A 326 2.16 18.95 2.04
CA ILE A 326 2.43 17.70 2.74
C ILE A 326 3.89 17.33 2.56
N VAL A 327 4.58 17.13 3.67
CA VAL A 327 6.01 16.82 3.70
C VAL A 327 6.22 15.49 4.39
N HIS A 328 6.80 14.56 3.65
CA HIS A 328 7.32 13.32 4.21
C HIS A 328 8.78 13.53 4.57
N LYS A 329 9.10 13.37 5.84
CA LYS A 329 10.47 13.52 6.36
C LYS A 329 11.01 12.14 6.74
N PHE A 330 12.21 11.84 6.25
CA PHE A 330 12.99 10.69 6.67
C PHE A 330 14.37 11.19 7.15
N MET A 331 14.64 11.00 8.43
CA MET A 331 15.85 11.51 9.07
C MET A 331 16.13 12.99 8.72
N LEU A 332 17.24 13.26 8.01
CA LEU A 332 17.64 14.59 7.52
C LEU A 332 17.00 14.95 6.17
N PHE A 333 16.52 13.95 5.41
CA PHE A 333 15.92 14.17 4.10
C PHE A 333 14.44 14.52 4.23
N SER A 334 14.04 15.64 3.65
CA SER A 334 12.63 16.03 3.56
C SER A 334 12.21 16.09 2.10
N ARG A 335 11.26 15.25 1.71
CA ARG A 335 10.64 15.30 0.39
C ARG A 335 9.32 16.06 0.49
N LYS A 336 9.25 17.23 -0.15
CA LYS A 336 7.96 17.88 -0.40
C LYS A 336 7.22 17.04 -1.42
N ASN A 337 6.14 16.40 -1.01
CA ASN A 337 5.45 15.48 -1.92
C ASN A 337 4.32 16.16 -2.68
N ASN A 338 3.54 17.00 -2.00
CA ASN A 338 2.38 17.65 -2.59
C ASN A 338 2.24 19.06 -2.05
N GLU A 339 2.17 20.02 -2.96
CA GLU A 339 1.85 21.41 -2.71
C GLU A 339 0.52 21.68 -3.41
N ILE A 340 -0.50 22.11 -2.66
CA ILE A 340 -1.87 22.32 -3.11
C ILE A 340 -2.25 23.74 -2.72
N LYS A 341 -2.72 24.55 -3.67
CA LYS A 341 -3.27 25.87 -3.37
C LYS A 341 -4.58 25.71 -2.63
N LYS A 342 -4.87 26.56 -1.65
CA LYS A 342 -6.10 26.49 -0.86
C LYS A 342 -7.34 26.69 -1.74
N ALA A 343 -7.27 27.62 -2.71
CA ALA A 343 -8.36 27.88 -3.65
C ALA A 343 -8.72 26.67 -4.54
N ASP A 344 -7.75 25.78 -4.80
CA ASP A 344 -7.96 24.58 -5.63
C ASP A 344 -8.45 23.37 -4.81
N ILE A 345 -8.66 23.52 -3.49
CA ILE A 345 -9.11 22.42 -2.64
C ILE A 345 -10.62 22.27 -2.74
N GLU A 346 -11.04 21.11 -3.16
CA GLU A 346 -12.44 20.79 -3.36
C GLU A 346 -13.00 19.86 -2.29
N ALA A 347 -12.16 19.02 -1.70
CA ALA A 347 -12.57 18.15 -0.61
C ALA A 347 -11.43 17.83 0.36
N VAL A 348 -11.80 17.76 1.64
CA VAL A 348 -10.95 17.24 2.73
C VAL A 348 -11.76 16.19 3.45
N GLU A 349 -11.38 14.91 3.29
CA GLU A 349 -12.18 13.79 3.78
C GLU A 349 -11.34 12.78 4.56
N VAL A 350 -11.92 12.27 5.65
CA VAL A 350 -11.38 11.09 6.35
C VAL A 350 -11.96 9.85 5.69
N THR A 351 -11.11 9.05 5.09
CA THR A 351 -11.49 7.87 4.33
C THR A 351 -10.83 6.62 4.87
N VAL A 352 -11.42 5.46 4.59
CA VAL A 352 -10.87 4.17 5.01
C VAL A 352 -10.13 3.51 3.85
N ASN A 353 -8.98 2.91 4.13
CA ASN A 353 -8.33 2.02 3.18
C ASN A 353 -8.95 0.62 3.29
N PRO A 354 -9.68 0.14 2.28
CA PRO A 354 -10.37 -1.15 2.35
C PRO A 354 -9.43 -2.35 2.55
N ALA A 355 -8.17 -2.23 2.09
CA ALA A 355 -7.19 -3.31 2.21
C ALA A 355 -6.65 -3.49 3.64
N THR A 356 -6.64 -2.43 4.45
CA THR A 356 -6.04 -2.45 5.79
C THR A 356 -7.01 -2.07 6.91
N GLY A 357 -8.21 -1.59 6.57
CA GLY A 357 -9.19 -1.04 7.53
C GLY A 357 -8.74 0.25 8.22
N ARG A 358 -7.58 0.82 7.84
CA ARG A 358 -7.03 2.03 8.47
C ARG A 358 -7.58 3.29 7.84
N TYR A 359 -7.83 4.28 8.67
CA TYR A 359 -8.27 5.60 8.24
C TYR A 359 -7.08 6.48 7.81
N TYR A 360 -7.36 7.44 6.95
CA TYR A 360 -6.42 8.47 6.50
C TYR A 360 -7.19 9.72 6.06
N LEU A 361 -6.53 10.86 6.14
CA LEU A 361 -7.04 12.10 5.61
C LEU A 361 -6.62 12.24 4.14
N SER A 362 -7.57 12.46 3.24
CA SER A 362 -7.36 12.80 1.85
C SER A 362 -7.69 14.27 1.60
N ILE A 363 -6.77 14.99 0.97
CA ILE A 363 -6.97 16.35 0.48
C ILE A 363 -7.02 16.26 -1.04
N ILE A 364 -8.17 16.57 -1.60
CA ILE A 364 -8.45 16.42 -3.03
C ILE A 364 -8.51 17.80 -3.66
N SER A 365 -7.76 18.00 -4.72
CA SER A 365 -7.79 19.19 -5.54
C SER A 365 -7.81 18.81 -7.01
N ASP A 366 -8.09 19.75 -7.89
CA ASP A 366 -8.12 19.59 -9.35
C ASP A 366 -6.97 18.76 -9.90
N ASN A 367 -5.77 19.13 -9.52
CA ASN A 367 -4.56 18.61 -10.14
C ASN A 367 -3.87 17.52 -9.31
N ARG A 368 -4.12 17.46 -8.00
CA ARG A 368 -3.39 16.58 -7.08
C ARG A 368 -4.28 16.09 -5.95
N THR A 369 -3.98 14.89 -5.52
CA THR A 369 -4.54 14.32 -4.29
C THR A 369 -3.42 14.03 -3.32
N ALA A 370 -3.58 14.46 -2.08
CA ALA A 370 -2.60 14.26 -1.02
C ALA A 370 -3.19 13.44 0.12
N ILE A 371 -2.35 12.66 0.80
CA ILE A 371 -2.75 11.75 1.88
C ILE A 371 -1.92 12.06 3.12
N PHE A 372 -2.59 12.10 4.27
CA PHE A 372 -1.95 12.30 5.56
C PHE A 372 -2.53 11.36 6.61
N GLY A 373 -1.72 11.01 7.61
CA GLY A 373 -2.20 10.42 8.85
C GLY A 373 -2.59 8.95 8.79
N LYS A 374 -1.96 8.14 7.92
CA LYS A 374 -2.22 6.69 7.76
C LYS A 374 -2.16 5.84 9.04
N LYS A 375 -1.64 6.41 10.13
CA LYS A 375 -1.44 5.77 11.44
C LYS A 375 -2.09 6.56 12.58
N ILE A 376 -2.86 7.59 12.27
CA ILE A 376 -3.51 8.47 13.25
C ILE A 376 -4.90 7.90 13.55
N PRO A 377 -5.36 7.91 14.80
CA PRO A 377 -6.74 7.56 15.16
C PRO A 377 -7.77 8.41 14.41
N ILE A 378 -8.95 7.86 14.21
CA ILE A 378 -10.01 8.49 13.42
C ILE A 378 -10.47 9.83 14.01
N GLU A 379 -10.59 9.89 15.33
CA GLU A 379 -11.02 11.10 16.07
C GLU A 379 -10.05 12.24 15.84
N ASP A 380 -8.75 11.94 15.88
CA ASP A 380 -7.69 12.93 15.67
C ASP A 380 -7.63 13.38 14.20
N LEU A 381 -7.93 12.48 13.25
CA LEU A 381 -8.06 12.83 11.83
C LEU A 381 -9.27 13.73 11.56
N ARG A 382 -10.40 13.51 12.28
CA ARG A 382 -11.59 14.39 12.22
C ARG A 382 -11.25 15.80 12.68
N TRP A 383 -10.50 15.94 13.76
CA TRP A 383 -10.04 17.25 14.21
C TRP A 383 -9.18 17.94 13.14
N VAL A 384 -8.25 17.21 12.51
CA VAL A 384 -7.42 17.76 11.42
C VAL A 384 -8.29 18.15 10.21
N LYS A 385 -9.31 17.35 9.85
CA LYS A 385 -10.27 17.67 8.79
C LYS A 385 -10.97 19.00 9.07
N LYS A 386 -11.57 19.16 10.25
CA LYS A 386 -12.26 20.40 10.67
C LYS A 386 -11.33 21.60 10.59
N PHE A 387 -10.12 21.48 11.16
CA PHE A 387 -9.11 22.55 11.12
C PHE A 387 -8.76 22.96 9.69
N LEU A 388 -8.52 22.00 8.79
CA LEU A 388 -8.14 22.29 7.40
C LEU A 388 -9.28 22.92 6.61
N ILE A 389 -10.52 22.49 6.81
CA ILE A 389 -11.71 23.11 6.21
C ILE A 389 -11.79 24.59 6.65
N ASN A 390 -11.66 24.86 7.95
CA ASN A 390 -11.68 26.22 8.49
C ASN A 390 -10.56 27.10 7.89
N GLU A 391 -9.35 26.56 7.76
CA GLU A 391 -8.20 27.28 7.17
C GLU A 391 -8.35 27.55 5.65
N VAL A 392 -9.12 26.71 4.95
CA VAL A 392 -9.42 26.90 3.52
C VAL A 392 -10.54 27.92 3.34
N VAL A 393 -11.59 27.87 4.14
CA VAL A 393 -12.75 28.79 4.05
C VAL A 393 -12.37 30.19 4.44
N ASN A 394 -11.52 30.37 5.45
CA ASN A 394 -11.08 31.68 5.96
C ASN A 394 -9.84 32.26 5.25
N SER A 395 -9.45 31.67 4.12
CA SER A 395 -8.24 32.09 3.37
C SER A 395 -8.54 33.14 2.30
#